data_b5cdf72dbb402217757fb5e7b96ae605
#
_entry.id   b5cdf72dbb402217757fb5e7b96ae605
#
_cell.length_a   1.000
_cell.length_b   1.000
_cell.length_c   1.000
_cell.angle_alpha   90.00
_cell.angle_beta   90.00
_cell.angle_gamma   90.00
#
_symmetry.space_group_name_H-M   'P 1'
#
loop_
_entity.id
_entity.type
_entity.pdbx_description
1 polymer ?
#
loop_
_entity_poly.entity_id
_entity_poly.type
_entity_poly.pdbx_seq_one_letter_code
_entity_poly.pdbx_strand_id
1 'polypeptide(L)'
;LNGPVCSIKNNSVMDEFILIFRHEDGSKIASPEQMQVWMKQTMEWIAGISAKNKFVSGTGLPFDSARVVRHNNVVTNGPFGDIREKIGGYIVVRAESVDEAVEFAKGCPVLQGEGNSVEVRMIAKNGGVH
;
A
#
# COMPACT_ATOMS: atom_id res chain seq x y z
N LEU A 1 -29.11 -22.25 10.29
CA LEU A 1 -29.28 -21.55 11.56
C LEU A 1 -28.00 -20.89 11.98
N ASN A 2 -27.01 -21.70 12.25
CA ASN A 2 -25.73 -21.16 12.70
C ASN A 2 -24.91 -20.53 11.61
N GLY A 3 -25.05 -21.04 10.39
CA GLY A 3 -24.30 -20.51 9.26
C GLY A 3 -24.54 -19.04 8.97
N PRO A 4 -25.81 -18.60 8.88
CA PRO A 4 -26.06 -17.20 8.63
C PRO A 4 -25.50 -16.27 9.70
N VAL A 5 -25.62 -16.70 10.95
CA VAL A 5 -25.07 -15.91 12.07
C VAL A 5 -23.57 -15.80 11.96
N CYS A 6 -22.90 -16.88 11.61
CA CYS A 6 -21.43 -16.86 11.45
C CYS A 6 -21.02 -15.96 10.29
N SER A 7 -21.77 -15.98 9.19
CA SER A 7 -21.46 -15.12 8.05
C SER A 7 -21.53 -13.64 8.42
N ILE A 8 -22.56 -13.27 9.19
CA ILE A 8 -22.70 -11.88 9.62
C ILE A 8 -21.54 -11.47 10.51
N LYS A 9 -21.16 -12.34 11.42
CA LYS A 9 -20.03 -12.06 12.31
C LYS A 9 -18.74 -11.90 11.52
N ASN A 10 -18.52 -12.76 10.53
CA ASN A 10 -17.31 -12.70 9.73
C ASN A 10 -17.23 -11.37 8.99
N ASN A 11 -18.33 -10.90 8.45
CA ASN A 11 -18.35 -9.62 7.76
C ASN A 11 -18.02 -8.47 8.69
N SER A 12 -18.47 -8.56 9.94
CA SER A 12 -18.30 -7.48 10.90
C SER A 12 -16.90 -7.42 11.49
N VAL A 13 -16.08 -8.49 11.34
CA VAL A 13 -14.75 -8.51 11.95
C VAL A 13 -13.62 -8.19 10.97
N MET A 14 -13.96 -7.87 9.73
CA MET A 14 -12.90 -7.45 8.81
C MET A 14 -12.45 -6.03 9.14
N ASP A 15 -11.15 -5.87 9.20
CA ASP A 15 -10.52 -4.57 9.40
C ASP A 15 -9.91 -4.07 8.11
N GLU A 16 -9.60 -2.80 8.08
CA GLU A 16 -8.89 -2.21 6.95
C GLU A 16 -7.40 -2.13 7.25
N PHE A 17 -6.62 -2.39 6.22
CA PHE A 17 -5.17 -2.35 6.31
C PHE A 17 -4.63 -1.52 5.16
N ILE A 18 -3.63 -0.69 5.45
CA ILE A 18 -2.92 0.03 4.41
C ILE A 18 -1.64 -0.73 4.06
N LEU A 19 -1.41 -0.87 2.77
CA LEU A 19 -0.20 -1.47 2.23
C LEU A 19 0.59 -0.34 1.59
N ILE A 20 1.73 0.00 2.18
CA ILE A 20 2.54 1.14 1.75
C ILE A 20 3.72 0.61 0.95
N PHE A 21 3.86 1.08 -0.30
CA PHE A 21 4.91 0.64 -1.19
C PHE A 21 6.16 1.49 -0.97
N ARG A 22 7.24 0.87 -0.54
CA ARG A 22 8.49 1.56 -0.27
C ARG A 22 9.55 1.15 -1.28
N HIS A 23 10.16 2.14 -1.90
CA HIS A 23 11.23 1.94 -2.85
C HIS A 23 12.55 2.28 -2.15
N GLU A 24 13.52 1.37 -2.23
CA GLU A 24 14.81 1.61 -1.60
C GLU A 24 15.53 2.79 -2.25
N ASP A 25 15.46 2.87 -3.57
CA ASP A 25 16.16 3.92 -4.30
C ASP A 25 15.21 4.55 -5.32
N GLY A 26 14.61 5.67 -4.93
CA GLY A 26 13.70 6.39 -5.80
C GLY A 26 14.40 7.14 -6.92
N SER A 27 15.74 7.16 -6.93
CA SER A 27 16.48 7.79 -8.02
C SER A 27 16.62 6.90 -9.24
N LYS A 28 16.37 5.60 -9.11
CA LYS A 28 16.40 4.69 -10.23
C LYS A 28 15.18 4.93 -11.11
N ILE A 29 15.45 5.23 -12.37
CA ILE A 29 14.38 5.52 -13.32
C ILE A 29 14.21 4.30 -14.21
N ALA A 30 13.02 3.72 -14.17
CA ALA A 30 12.67 2.61 -15.07
C ALA A 30 12.41 3.14 -16.47
N SER A 31 12.67 2.33 -17.48
CA SER A 31 12.28 2.67 -18.83
C SER A 31 10.75 2.77 -18.93
N PRO A 32 10.22 3.51 -19.91
CA PRO A 32 8.77 3.56 -20.10
C PRO A 32 8.15 2.18 -20.28
N GLU A 33 8.83 1.28 -20.97
CA GLU A 33 8.34 -0.09 -21.18
C GLU A 33 8.27 -0.84 -19.86
N GLN A 34 9.28 -0.69 -19.01
CA GLN A 34 9.29 -1.35 -17.71
C GLN A 34 8.18 -0.80 -16.83
N MET A 35 7.96 0.52 -16.86
CA MET A 35 6.89 1.13 -16.09
C MET A 35 5.53 0.62 -16.52
N GLN A 36 5.32 0.44 -17.82
CA GLN A 36 4.06 -0.12 -18.31
C GLN A 36 3.84 -1.54 -17.83
N VAL A 37 4.91 -2.34 -17.81
CA VAL A 37 4.82 -3.72 -17.30
C VAL A 37 4.43 -3.71 -15.83
N TRP A 38 5.09 -2.87 -15.04
CA TRP A 38 4.80 -2.78 -13.61
C TRP A 38 3.38 -2.31 -13.35
N MET A 39 2.92 -1.30 -14.11
CA MET A 39 1.56 -0.80 -13.96
C MET A 39 0.54 -1.89 -14.28
N LYS A 40 0.78 -2.64 -15.35
CA LYS A 40 -0.12 -3.73 -15.72
C LYS A 40 -0.15 -4.80 -14.63
N GLN A 41 1.01 -5.19 -14.14
CA GLN A 41 1.10 -6.19 -13.08
C GLN A 41 0.39 -5.72 -11.82
N THR A 42 0.57 -4.45 -11.47
CA THR A 42 -0.08 -3.88 -10.29
C THR A 42 -1.59 -3.88 -10.44
N MET A 43 -2.09 -3.51 -11.62
CA MET A 43 -3.52 -3.52 -11.86
C MET A 43 -4.09 -4.93 -11.79
N GLU A 44 -3.35 -5.92 -12.30
CA GLU A 44 -3.78 -7.31 -12.23
C GLU A 44 -3.82 -7.81 -10.79
N TRP A 45 -2.80 -7.44 -10.01
CA TRP A 45 -2.76 -7.79 -8.60
C TRP A 45 -3.94 -7.18 -7.84
N ILE A 46 -4.21 -5.90 -8.07
CA ILE A 46 -5.35 -5.20 -7.46
C ILE A 46 -6.66 -5.86 -7.90
N ALA A 47 -6.77 -6.21 -9.18
CA ALA A 47 -7.98 -6.86 -9.67
C ALA A 47 -8.24 -8.19 -8.95
N GLY A 48 -7.20 -8.93 -8.62
CA GLY A 48 -7.33 -10.17 -7.85
C GLY A 48 -7.88 -9.92 -6.45
N ILE A 49 -7.42 -8.86 -5.79
CA ILE A 49 -7.93 -8.49 -4.47
C ILE A 49 -9.37 -8.01 -4.59
N SER A 50 -9.65 -7.21 -5.61
CA SER A 50 -10.98 -6.69 -5.87
C SER A 50 -11.98 -7.81 -6.15
N ALA A 51 -11.55 -8.85 -6.83
CA ALA A 51 -12.40 -10.01 -7.11
C ALA A 51 -12.85 -10.71 -5.82
N LYS A 52 -12.06 -10.58 -4.75
CA LYS A 52 -12.44 -11.11 -3.44
C LYS A 52 -13.24 -10.11 -2.63
N ASN A 53 -13.58 -8.97 -3.22
CA ASN A 53 -14.32 -7.89 -2.57
C ASN A 53 -13.58 -7.33 -1.36
N LYS A 54 -12.26 -7.28 -1.44
CA LYS A 54 -11.42 -6.83 -0.32
C LYS A 54 -10.57 -5.61 -0.65
N PHE A 55 -10.66 -5.09 -1.86
CA PHE A 55 -9.99 -3.85 -2.22
C PHE A 55 -10.85 -2.66 -1.86
N VAL A 56 -10.28 -1.67 -1.19
CA VAL A 56 -11.00 -0.46 -0.78
C VAL A 56 -10.60 0.73 -1.66
N SER A 57 -9.31 1.05 -1.70
CA SER A 57 -8.83 2.21 -2.44
C SER A 57 -7.32 2.12 -2.59
N GLY A 58 -6.77 3.07 -3.34
CA GLY A 58 -5.32 3.16 -3.45
C GLY A 58 -4.93 4.11 -4.57
N THR A 59 -3.67 4.51 -4.53
CA THR A 59 -3.14 5.39 -5.57
C THR A 59 -1.61 5.36 -5.56
N GLY A 60 -1.04 5.73 -6.69
CA GLY A 60 0.38 5.98 -6.78
C GLY A 60 0.72 7.37 -6.25
N LEU A 61 1.94 7.53 -5.78
CA LEU A 61 2.44 8.80 -5.26
C LEU A 61 3.73 9.14 -6.00
N PRO A 62 3.63 9.88 -7.10
CA PRO A 62 4.84 10.29 -7.83
C PRO A 62 5.75 11.12 -6.94
N PHE A 63 7.04 11.04 -7.21
CA PHE A 63 8.00 11.83 -6.44
C PHE A 63 8.11 13.26 -6.93
N ASP A 64 7.53 13.55 -8.10
CA ASP A 64 7.53 14.90 -8.63
C ASP A 64 6.77 15.83 -7.72
N SER A 65 7.30 17.03 -7.54
CA SER A 65 6.65 18.07 -6.73
C SER A 65 6.46 17.69 -5.28
N ALA A 66 7.19 16.70 -4.79
CA ALA A 66 7.11 16.31 -3.39
C ALA A 66 7.79 17.36 -2.51
N ARG A 67 7.23 17.53 -1.33
CA ARG A 67 7.78 18.43 -0.31
C ARG A 67 7.66 17.77 1.04
N VAL A 68 8.61 18.05 1.90
CA VAL A 68 8.58 17.56 3.28
C VAL A 68 8.60 18.78 4.20
N VAL A 69 7.63 18.85 5.10
CA VAL A 69 7.59 19.88 6.11
C VAL A 69 8.09 19.27 7.40
N ARG A 70 9.12 19.89 7.97
CA ARG A 70 9.77 19.39 9.18
C ARG A 70 9.45 20.29 10.37
N HIS A 71 9.92 19.89 11.52
CA HIS A 71 9.78 20.66 12.75
C HIS A 71 10.16 22.12 12.50
N ASN A 72 9.44 23.04 13.13
CA ASN A 72 9.58 24.49 12.95
C ASN A 72 9.24 24.95 11.53
N ASN A 73 8.39 24.18 10.83
CA ASN A 73 7.89 24.52 9.50
C ASN A 73 8.99 24.63 8.45
N VAL A 74 10.10 23.94 8.66
CA VAL A 74 11.15 23.86 7.63
C VAL A 74 10.65 22.99 6.49
N VAL A 75 10.69 23.53 5.27
CA VAL A 75 10.20 22.82 4.08
C VAL A 75 11.39 22.41 3.22
N THR A 76 11.43 21.16 2.83
CA THR A 76 12.46 20.67 1.92
C THR A 76 11.81 20.14 0.65
N ASN A 77 12.57 20.14 -0.44
CA ASN A 77 12.10 19.66 -1.73
C ASN A 77 12.17 18.14 -1.76
N GLY A 78 11.03 17.52 -1.45
CA GLY A 78 10.91 16.08 -1.52
C GLY A 78 11.61 15.35 -0.40
N PRO A 79 11.53 14.02 -0.41
CA PRO A 79 12.22 13.19 0.58
C PRO A 79 13.63 12.90 0.11
N PHE A 80 14.49 13.94 0.10
CA PHE A 80 15.86 13.84 -0.39
C PHE A 80 16.84 13.64 0.75
N GLY A 81 18.09 13.48 0.39
CA GLY A 81 19.19 13.38 1.33
C GLY A 81 19.35 11.95 1.80
N ASP A 82 19.35 11.78 3.10
CA ASP A 82 19.67 10.49 3.70
C ASP A 82 18.51 9.50 3.68
N ILE A 83 17.34 9.91 3.23
CA ILE A 83 16.19 9.01 3.18
C ILE A 83 16.37 8.05 2.02
N ARG A 84 16.56 6.77 2.35
CA ARG A 84 16.75 5.74 1.34
C ARG A 84 15.44 5.20 0.82
N GLU A 85 14.48 5.03 1.70
CA GLU A 85 13.20 4.47 1.33
C GLU A 85 12.22 5.58 1.03
N LYS A 86 11.58 5.47 -0.11
CA LYS A 86 10.60 6.45 -0.55
C LYS A 86 9.29 5.76 -0.80
N ILE A 87 8.21 6.40 -0.36
CA ILE A 87 6.87 5.86 -0.52
C ILE A 87 6.39 6.19 -1.93
N GLY A 88 6.15 5.14 -2.72
CA GLY A 88 5.72 5.31 -4.11
C GLY A 88 4.23 5.12 -4.32
N GLY A 89 3.50 4.77 -3.27
CA GLY A 89 2.06 4.57 -3.37
C GLY A 89 1.55 3.73 -2.23
N TYR A 90 0.24 3.51 -2.25
CA TYR A 90 -0.38 2.64 -1.24
C TYR A 90 -1.69 2.07 -1.79
N ILE A 91 -2.15 1.00 -1.17
CA ILE A 91 -3.54 0.57 -1.31
C ILE A 91 -4.10 0.29 0.08
N VAL A 92 -5.42 0.30 0.16
CA VAL A 92 -6.15 -0.09 1.36
C VAL A 92 -6.99 -1.31 1.02
N VAL A 93 -6.89 -2.32 1.87
CA VAL A 93 -7.63 -3.58 1.69
C VAL A 93 -8.40 -3.90 2.96
N ARG A 94 -9.44 -4.73 2.82
CA ARG A 94 -10.11 -5.34 3.96
C ARG A 94 -9.55 -6.73 4.16
N ALA A 95 -9.34 -7.11 5.41
CA ALA A 95 -8.84 -8.43 5.71
C ALA A 95 -9.32 -8.85 7.09
N GLU A 96 -9.39 -10.16 7.30
CA GLU A 96 -9.82 -10.71 8.58
C GLU A 96 -8.72 -10.63 9.62
N SER A 97 -7.48 -10.49 9.17
CA SER A 97 -6.33 -10.44 10.06
C SER A 97 -5.17 -9.76 9.35
N VAL A 98 -4.18 -9.34 10.12
CA VAL A 98 -2.95 -8.82 9.55
C VAL A 98 -2.27 -9.88 8.69
N ASP A 99 -2.39 -11.14 9.06
CA ASP A 99 -1.77 -12.22 8.28
C ASP A 99 -2.37 -12.32 6.88
N GLU A 100 -3.68 -12.14 6.76
CA GLU A 100 -4.31 -12.13 5.44
C GLU A 100 -3.83 -10.93 4.62
N ALA A 101 -3.73 -9.76 5.24
CA ALA A 101 -3.23 -8.57 4.56
C ALA A 101 -1.78 -8.77 4.09
N VAL A 102 -0.97 -9.44 4.89
CA VAL A 102 0.40 -9.79 4.52
C VAL A 102 0.40 -10.72 3.30
N GLU A 103 -0.52 -11.67 3.23
CA GLU A 103 -0.59 -12.54 2.07
C GLU A 103 -0.93 -11.75 0.80
N PHE A 104 -1.81 -10.75 0.90
CA PHE A 104 -2.04 -9.87 -0.24
C PHE A 104 -0.76 -9.12 -0.62
N ALA A 105 -0.05 -8.60 0.38
CA ALA A 105 1.17 -7.81 0.15
C ALA A 105 2.25 -8.61 -0.56
N LYS A 106 2.34 -9.91 -0.29
CA LYS A 106 3.34 -10.78 -0.91
C LYS A 106 3.21 -10.82 -2.43
N GLY A 107 2.04 -10.56 -2.96
CA GLY A 107 1.81 -10.53 -4.40
C GLY A 107 2.12 -9.21 -5.06
N CYS A 108 2.52 -8.20 -4.30
CA CYS A 108 2.72 -6.87 -4.85
C CYS A 108 3.94 -6.82 -5.78
N PRO A 109 3.76 -6.33 -7.01
CA PRO A 109 4.87 -6.29 -7.98
C PRO A 109 6.05 -5.44 -7.54
N VAL A 110 5.86 -4.48 -6.62
CA VAL A 110 6.97 -3.65 -6.13
C VAL A 110 8.08 -4.52 -5.52
N LEU A 111 7.71 -5.69 -5.00
CA LEU A 111 8.68 -6.60 -4.38
C LEU A 111 9.64 -7.24 -5.37
N GLN A 112 9.41 -7.09 -6.67
CA GLN A 112 10.36 -7.55 -7.68
C GLN A 112 11.64 -6.73 -7.65
N GLY A 113 11.59 -5.49 -7.14
CA GLY A 113 12.77 -4.67 -6.99
C GLY A 113 13.50 -5.02 -5.71
N GLU A 114 14.79 -5.32 -5.85
CA GLU A 114 15.62 -5.64 -4.69
C GLU A 114 15.66 -4.45 -3.74
N GLY A 115 15.46 -4.72 -2.46
CA GLY A 115 15.45 -3.68 -1.45
C GLY A 115 14.12 -2.97 -1.26
N ASN A 116 13.18 -3.19 -2.16
CA ASN A 116 11.83 -2.63 -2.00
C ASN A 116 11.05 -3.43 -0.97
N SER A 117 10.03 -2.80 -0.40
CA SER A 117 9.22 -3.45 0.62
C SER A 117 7.79 -2.95 0.58
N VAL A 118 6.92 -3.68 1.24
CA VAL A 118 5.53 -3.26 1.47
C VAL A 118 5.30 -3.29 2.97
N GLU A 119 4.94 -2.15 3.52
CA GLU A 119 4.62 -2.07 4.94
C GLU A 119 3.12 -2.26 5.10
N VAL A 120 2.73 -3.16 5.99
CA VAL A 120 1.33 -3.49 6.26
C VAL A 120 0.96 -2.97 7.62
N ARG A 121 -0.07 -2.12 7.69
CA ARG A 121 -0.51 -1.56 8.98
C ARG A 121 -2.03 -1.54 9.04
N MET A 122 -2.56 -1.91 10.20
CA MET A 122 -3.99 -1.80 10.41
C MET A 122 -4.38 -0.33 10.52
N ILE A 123 -5.47 0.04 9.85
CA ILE A 123 -6.01 1.39 9.96
C ILE A 123 -6.87 1.45 11.21
N ALA A 124 -6.66 2.50 12.00
CA ALA A 124 -7.37 2.66 13.25
C ALA A 124 -8.87 2.78 12.99
N LYS A 125 -9.65 2.12 13.81
CA LYS A 125 -11.11 2.20 13.73
C LYS A 125 -11.57 3.58 14.19
N ASN A 126 -12.65 4.04 13.58
CA ASN A 126 -13.24 5.33 13.93
C ASN A 126 -12.28 6.50 13.74
N GLY A 127 -11.35 6.34 12.79
CA GLY A 127 -10.41 7.38 12.47
C GLY A 127 -9.26 7.55 13.45
N GLY A 128 -9.38 7.03 14.67
CA GLY A 128 -8.32 6.83 15.65
C GLY A 128 -7.18 7.83 15.70
N VAL A 129 -7.46 9.11 15.53
CA VAL A 129 -6.40 10.14 15.57
C VAL A 129 -6.08 10.49 17.02
N HIS A 130 -4.81 10.49 17.34
CA HIS A 130 -4.35 10.75 18.70
C HIS A 130 -3.35 11.89 18.73
#